data_5a4ab1975281c64ca5fc72498d983436
#
_entry.id   5a4ab1975281c64ca5fc72498d983436
#
_cell.length_a   1.000
_cell.length_b   1.000
_cell.length_c   1.000
_cell.angle_alpha   90.00
_cell.angle_beta   90.00
_cell.angle_gamma   90.00
#
_symmetry.space_group_name_H-M   'P 1'
#
loop_
_entity.id
_entity.type
_entity.pdbx_description
1 polymer ?
#
loop_
_entity_poly.entity_id
_entity_poly.type
_entity_poly.pdbx_seq_one_letter_code
_entity_poly.pdbx_strand_id
1 'polypeptide(L)'
;MTDAEVRSFFTAYGAAFVGTEVEIAAFYGAPCMTARQGVVHLNATRADVQAFFAEVLRQYRSQGCTQGEMRSLAATPLGANAVAVTVAWAYKNAANRVLWESTFTYQLYNGPDGWKILLQTMHDAS
;
A
#
# COMPACT_ATOMS: atom_id res chain seq x y z
N MET A 1 -12.27 10.09 -7.37
CA MET A 1 -11.57 10.58 -6.16
C MET A 1 -10.99 11.95 -6.43
N THR A 2 -11.19 12.88 -5.52
CA THR A 2 -10.48 14.16 -5.54
C THR A 2 -9.05 13.97 -5.03
N ASP A 3 -8.18 14.96 -5.27
CA ASP A 3 -6.81 14.92 -4.73
C ASP A 3 -6.80 14.81 -3.20
N ALA A 4 -7.73 15.52 -2.54
CA ALA A 4 -7.85 15.46 -1.08
C ALA A 4 -8.28 14.07 -0.60
N GLU A 5 -9.19 13.41 -1.31
CA GLU A 5 -9.63 12.05 -0.99
C GLU A 5 -8.50 11.02 -1.19
N VAL A 6 -7.73 11.16 -2.27
CA VAL A 6 -6.55 10.30 -2.51
C VAL A 6 -5.55 10.46 -1.38
N ARG A 7 -5.25 11.68 -1.00
CA ARG A 7 -4.29 11.97 0.09
C ARG A 7 -4.78 11.41 1.41
N SER A 8 -6.06 11.58 1.74
CA SER A 8 -6.66 11.02 2.96
C SER A 8 -6.58 9.49 2.98
N PHE A 9 -6.86 8.85 1.83
CA PHE A 9 -6.77 7.40 1.71
C PHE A 9 -5.37 6.90 2.05
N PHE A 10 -4.33 7.49 1.47
CA PHE A 10 -2.96 7.04 1.67
C PHE A 10 -2.36 7.49 3.01
N THR A 11 -2.86 8.57 3.60
CA THR A 11 -2.51 8.93 4.98
C THR A 11 -3.01 7.85 5.94
N ALA A 12 -4.26 7.42 5.78
CA ALA A 12 -4.82 6.33 6.59
C ALA A 12 -4.13 4.99 6.34
N TYR A 13 -3.80 4.70 5.07
CA TYR A 13 -3.05 3.50 4.70
C TYR A 13 -1.68 3.46 5.38
N GLY A 14 -0.95 4.58 5.36
CA GLY A 14 0.35 4.67 6.04
C GLY A 14 0.24 4.46 7.54
N ALA A 15 -0.81 5.00 8.17
CA ALA A 15 -1.06 4.80 9.60
C ALA A 15 -1.35 3.33 9.94
N ALA A 16 -1.89 2.55 9.00
CA ALA A 16 -2.19 1.14 9.22
C ALA A 16 -0.93 0.28 9.41
N PHE A 17 0.25 0.75 8.97
CA PHE A 17 1.51 0.04 9.18
C PHE A 17 1.93 -0.02 10.66
N VAL A 18 1.36 0.80 11.52
CA VAL A 18 1.56 0.74 12.98
C VAL A 18 0.65 -0.32 13.62
N GLY A 19 -0.36 -0.79 12.88
CA GLY A 19 -1.36 -1.74 13.33
C GLY A 19 -1.08 -3.17 12.87
N THR A 20 -2.14 -3.82 12.40
CA THR A 20 -2.12 -5.25 12.03
C THR A 20 -2.32 -5.43 10.53
N GLU A 21 -2.05 -6.66 10.04
CA GLU A 21 -2.32 -7.07 8.67
C GLU A 21 -3.80 -6.95 8.30
N VAL A 22 -4.69 -7.10 9.27
CA VAL A 22 -6.14 -6.96 9.04
C VAL A 22 -6.47 -5.51 8.66
N GLU A 23 -5.86 -4.55 9.34
CA GLU A 23 -6.06 -3.13 9.05
C GLU A 23 -5.52 -2.74 7.68
N ILE A 24 -4.32 -3.22 7.33
CA ILE A 24 -3.73 -2.96 6.01
C ILE A 24 -4.56 -3.60 4.92
N ALA A 25 -4.95 -4.87 5.08
CA ALA A 25 -5.71 -5.61 4.08
C ALA A 25 -7.07 -4.97 3.78
N ALA A 26 -7.64 -4.20 4.71
CA ALA A 26 -8.91 -3.52 4.51
C ALA A 26 -8.87 -2.47 3.39
N PHE A 27 -7.68 -1.96 3.02
CA PHE A 27 -7.51 -1.02 1.92
C PHE A 27 -7.46 -1.71 0.54
N TYR A 28 -7.37 -3.02 0.50
CA TYR A 28 -7.20 -3.81 -0.72
C TYR A 28 -8.49 -4.50 -1.12
N GLY A 29 -8.68 -4.65 -2.44
CA GLY A 29 -9.70 -5.51 -2.98
C GLY A 29 -9.33 -6.98 -2.80
N ALA A 30 -10.30 -7.86 -2.89
CA ALA A 30 -10.12 -9.30 -3.01
C ALA A 30 -10.97 -9.78 -4.19
N PRO A 31 -10.33 -10.15 -5.33
CA PRO A 31 -8.88 -10.31 -5.53
C PRO A 31 -8.12 -8.98 -5.65
N CYS A 32 -6.82 -9.06 -5.41
CA CYS A 32 -5.89 -7.99 -5.73
C CYS A 32 -4.52 -8.59 -6.09
N MET A 33 -3.65 -7.78 -6.68
CA MET A 33 -2.33 -8.23 -7.10
C MET A 33 -1.24 -7.34 -6.52
N THR A 34 -0.09 -7.95 -6.27
CA THR A 34 1.13 -7.23 -5.90
C THR A 34 2.25 -7.65 -6.82
N ALA A 35 3.05 -6.68 -7.28
CA ALA A 35 4.22 -6.92 -8.13
C ALA A 35 5.42 -6.26 -7.49
N ARG A 36 6.42 -7.05 -7.13
CA ARG A 36 7.65 -6.56 -6.48
C ARG A 36 8.80 -7.52 -6.71
N GLN A 37 9.96 -6.95 -7.02
CA GLN A 37 11.22 -7.70 -7.15
C GLN A 37 11.11 -8.88 -8.13
N GLY A 38 10.43 -8.66 -9.25
CA GLY A 38 10.26 -9.66 -10.30
C GLY A 38 9.19 -10.72 -10.02
N VAL A 39 8.45 -10.62 -8.91
CA VAL A 39 7.43 -11.59 -8.53
C VAL A 39 6.06 -10.93 -8.53
N VAL A 40 5.08 -11.61 -9.15
CA VAL A 40 3.68 -11.19 -9.15
C VAL A 40 2.88 -12.17 -8.29
N HIS A 41 2.21 -11.65 -7.27
CA HIS A 41 1.31 -12.40 -6.40
C HIS A 41 -0.14 -12.05 -6.71
N LEU A 42 -0.97 -13.08 -6.90
CA LEU A 42 -2.43 -12.93 -6.90
C LEU A 42 -2.96 -13.33 -5.53
N ASN A 43 -3.64 -12.40 -4.88
CA ASN A 43 -4.33 -12.65 -3.60
C ASN A 43 -5.81 -12.74 -3.90
N ALA A 44 -6.33 -13.95 -4.03
CA ALA A 44 -7.69 -14.20 -4.51
C ALA A 44 -8.76 -13.88 -3.47
N THR A 45 -8.47 -14.10 -2.20
CA THR A 45 -9.42 -13.95 -1.10
C THR A 45 -8.93 -12.95 -0.06
N ARG A 46 -9.84 -12.50 0.80
CA ARG A 46 -9.49 -11.62 1.94
C ARG A 46 -8.45 -12.28 2.84
N ALA A 47 -8.56 -13.57 3.10
CA ALA A 47 -7.60 -14.31 3.90
C ALA A 47 -6.20 -14.31 3.26
N ASP A 48 -6.13 -14.44 1.93
CA ASP A 48 -4.85 -14.38 1.20
C ASP A 48 -4.21 -13.00 1.33
N VAL A 49 -5.00 -11.92 1.23
CA VAL A 49 -4.49 -10.56 1.38
C VAL A 49 -3.92 -10.36 2.79
N GLN A 50 -4.64 -10.81 3.82
CA GLN A 50 -4.18 -10.72 5.19
C GLN A 50 -2.89 -11.52 5.42
N ALA A 51 -2.81 -12.73 4.89
CA ALA A 51 -1.60 -13.56 5.01
C ALA A 51 -0.38 -12.91 4.34
N PHE A 52 -0.59 -12.31 3.17
CA PHE A 52 0.48 -11.58 2.47
C PHE A 52 1.03 -10.43 3.34
N PHE A 53 0.14 -9.61 3.90
CA PHE A 53 0.58 -8.47 4.71
C PHE A 53 1.07 -8.86 6.10
N ALA A 54 0.63 -9.99 6.64
CA ALA A 54 1.23 -10.54 7.86
C ALA A 54 2.73 -10.82 7.65
N GLU A 55 3.07 -11.41 6.50
CA GLU A 55 4.48 -11.69 6.15
C GLU A 55 5.26 -10.39 5.89
N VAL A 56 4.67 -9.43 5.18
CA VAL A 56 5.30 -8.12 4.94
C VAL A 56 5.63 -7.43 6.27
N LEU A 57 4.66 -7.38 7.18
CA LEU A 57 4.85 -6.75 8.50
C LEU A 57 5.90 -7.48 9.32
N ARG A 58 5.90 -8.82 9.27
CA ARG A 58 6.92 -9.62 9.97
C ARG A 58 8.33 -9.25 9.50
N GLN A 59 8.51 -9.18 8.17
CA GLN A 59 9.80 -8.81 7.58
C GLN A 59 10.21 -7.39 7.95
N TYR A 60 9.30 -6.43 7.85
CA TYR A 60 9.59 -5.03 8.17
C TYR A 60 9.96 -4.87 9.65
N ARG A 61 9.19 -5.49 10.55
CA ARG A 61 9.46 -5.43 11.99
C ARG A 61 10.75 -6.14 12.38
N SER A 62 11.14 -7.20 11.67
CA SER A 62 12.42 -7.87 11.90
C SER A 62 13.60 -6.96 11.58
N GLN A 63 13.41 -5.95 10.74
CA GLN A 63 14.42 -4.95 10.40
C GLN A 63 14.30 -3.68 11.25
N GLY A 64 13.41 -3.69 12.24
CA GLY A 64 13.19 -2.55 13.14
C GLY A 64 12.17 -1.53 12.65
N CYS A 65 11.54 -1.75 11.49
CA CYS A 65 10.54 -0.83 10.96
C CYS A 65 9.22 -0.98 11.72
N THR A 66 8.68 0.16 12.20
CA THR A 66 7.41 0.20 12.90
C THR A 66 6.41 1.16 12.28
N GLN A 67 6.82 1.96 11.29
CA GLN A 67 5.94 2.95 10.67
C GLN A 67 6.36 3.28 9.25
N GLY A 68 5.38 3.66 8.43
CA GLY A 68 5.60 4.19 7.08
C GLY A 68 5.12 5.63 7.00
N GLU A 69 5.95 6.52 6.46
CA GLU A 69 5.60 7.93 6.27
C GLU A 69 5.53 8.24 4.77
N MET A 70 4.42 8.84 4.35
CA MET A 70 4.25 9.30 2.99
C MET A 70 5.09 10.56 2.76
N ARG A 71 6.03 10.49 1.79
CA ARG A 71 6.91 11.60 1.43
C ARG A 71 6.36 12.42 0.27
N SER A 72 5.78 11.75 -0.71
CA SER A 72 5.18 12.41 -1.88
C SER A 72 4.06 11.54 -2.44
N LEU A 73 3.17 12.19 -3.19
CA LEU A 73 2.04 11.52 -3.80
C LEU A 73 1.71 12.20 -5.11
N ALA A 74 1.51 11.41 -6.17
CA ALA A 74 1.04 11.88 -7.46
C ALA A 74 -0.07 10.98 -7.95
N ALA A 75 -1.22 11.55 -8.32
CA ALA A 75 -2.40 10.80 -8.75
C ALA A 75 -2.76 11.14 -10.18
N THR A 76 -3.15 10.12 -10.94
CA THR A 76 -3.66 10.26 -12.33
C THR A 76 -5.02 9.57 -12.42
N PRO A 77 -6.12 10.31 -12.63
CA PRO A 77 -7.42 9.68 -12.82
C PRO A 77 -7.44 8.78 -14.06
N LEU A 78 -8.11 7.64 -13.94
CA LEU A 78 -8.34 6.68 -15.02
C LEU A 78 -9.85 6.59 -15.25
N GLY A 79 -10.47 7.69 -15.67
CA GLY A 79 -11.92 7.80 -15.74
C GLY A 79 -12.53 8.06 -14.36
N ALA A 80 -13.85 7.81 -14.24
CA ALA A 80 -14.61 8.17 -13.03
C ALA A 80 -14.40 7.17 -11.89
N ASN A 81 -14.06 5.92 -12.19
CA ASN A 81 -14.05 4.84 -11.20
C ASN A 81 -12.67 4.26 -10.89
N ALA A 82 -11.61 4.85 -11.40
CA ALA A 82 -10.26 4.37 -11.15
C ALA A 82 -9.27 5.52 -11.04
N VAL A 83 -8.18 5.28 -10.33
CA VAL A 83 -7.08 6.23 -10.19
C VAL A 83 -5.76 5.47 -10.00
N ALA A 84 -4.70 5.92 -10.68
CA ALA A 84 -3.36 5.44 -10.46
C ALA A 84 -2.63 6.43 -9.55
N VAL A 85 -2.00 5.94 -8.48
CA VAL A 85 -1.37 6.78 -7.48
C VAL A 85 0.05 6.29 -7.23
N THR A 86 1.02 7.17 -7.39
CA THR A 86 2.41 6.88 -7.07
C THR A 86 2.77 7.56 -5.76
N VAL A 87 3.24 6.76 -4.79
CA VAL A 87 3.58 7.23 -3.45
C VAL A 87 5.01 6.86 -3.13
N ALA A 88 5.78 7.84 -2.67
CA ALA A 88 7.11 7.60 -2.09
C ALA A 88 6.96 7.48 -0.58
N TRP A 89 7.46 6.38 -0.02
CA TRP A 89 7.39 6.05 1.39
C TRP A 89 8.77 6.10 2.03
N ALA A 90 8.84 6.62 3.26
CA ALA A 90 9.98 6.43 4.14
C ALA A 90 9.57 5.47 5.26
N TYR A 91 10.35 4.42 5.47
CA TYR A 91 10.10 3.43 6.51
C TYR A 91 11.01 3.70 7.69
N LYS A 92 10.41 3.82 8.88
CA LYS A 92 11.08 4.34 10.06
C LYS A 92 11.00 3.36 11.22
N ASN A 93 11.99 3.45 12.12
CA ASN A 93 11.97 2.73 13.39
C ASN A 93 11.23 3.53 14.49
N ALA A 94 11.14 2.97 15.69
CA ALA A 94 10.46 3.60 16.82
C ALA A 94 11.12 4.93 17.26
N ALA A 95 12.40 5.13 16.93
CA ALA A 95 13.13 6.36 17.20
C ALA A 95 12.96 7.41 16.08
N ASN A 96 12.03 7.17 15.14
CA ASN A 96 11.72 8.05 14.02
C ASN A 96 12.89 8.20 13.02
N ARG A 97 13.79 7.22 12.97
CA ARG A 97 14.90 7.19 12.01
C ARG A 97 14.46 6.48 10.74
N VAL A 98 14.78 7.05 9.58
CA VAL A 98 14.53 6.42 8.28
C VAL A 98 15.48 5.24 8.10
N LEU A 99 14.92 4.05 7.88
CA LEU A 99 15.67 2.82 7.64
C LEU A 99 15.86 2.58 6.15
N TRP A 100 14.83 2.80 5.34
CA TRP A 100 14.89 2.78 3.88
C TRP A 100 13.72 3.55 3.29
N GLU A 101 13.79 3.78 1.97
CA GLU A 101 12.72 4.42 1.20
C GLU A 101 12.36 3.53 0.02
N SER A 102 11.10 3.57 -0.38
CA SER A 102 10.58 2.85 -1.54
C SER A 102 9.46 3.65 -2.19
N THR A 103 9.33 3.50 -3.52
CA THR A 103 8.25 4.09 -4.28
C THR A 103 7.35 2.99 -4.81
N PHE A 104 6.04 3.19 -4.70
CA PHE A 104 5.03 2.26 -5.19
C PHE A 104 4.03 3.00 -6.05
N THR A 105 3.51 2.31 -7.07
CA THR A 105 2.32 2.76 -7.79
C THR A 105 1.17 1.82 -7.46
N TYR A 106 0.05 2.42 -7.10
CA TYR A 106 -1.17 1.72 -6.73
C TYR A 106 -2.25 2.04 -7.75
N GLN A 107 -3.02 1.04 -8.14
CA GLN A 107 -4.24 1.28 -8.90
C GLN A 107 -5.44 1.02 -8.01
N LEU A 108 -6.27 2.04 -7.82
CA LEU A 108 -7.50 1.96 -7.04
C LEU A 108 -8.70 1.90 -7.97
N TYR A 109 -9.73 1.21 -7.54
CA TYR A 109 -10.99 1.11 -8.26
C TYR A 109 -12.16 1.27 -7.30
N ASN A 110 -13.19 2.00 -7.76
CA ASN A 110 -14.42 2.20 -7.01
C ASN A 110 -15.44 1.14 -7.42
N GLY A 111 -15.47 0.05 -6.68
CA GLY A 111 -16.39 -1.07 -6.89
C GLY A 111 -17.50 -1.13 -5.84
N PRO A 112 -18.13 -2.31 -5.68
CA PRO A 112 -19.23 -2.48 -4.71
C PRO A 112 -18.88 -2.13 -3.28
N ASP A 113 -17.61 -2.33 -2.88
CA ASP A 113 -17.14 -2.05 -1.53
C ASP A 113 -16.46 -0.69 -1.40
N GLY A 114 -16.65 0.20 -2.38
CA GLY A 114 -16.00 1.51 -2.43
C GLY A 114 -14.59 1.44 -3.03
N TRP A 115 -13.77 2.43 -2.72
CA TRP A 115 -12.42 2.52 -3.26
C TRP A 115 -11.50 1.52 -2.59
N LYS A 116 -10.88 0.65 -3.41
CA LYS A 116 -9.92 -0.36 -2.95
C LYS A 116 -8.72 -0.43 -3.87
N ILE A 117 -7.58 -0.79 -3.34
CA ILE A 117 -6.38 -1.05 -4.13
C ILE A 117 -6.53 -2.41 -4.80
N LEU A 118 -6.41 -2.45 -6.13
CA LEU A 118 -6.43 -3.69 -6.91
C LEU A 118 -5.04 -4.16 -7.30
N LEU A 119 -4.10 -3.24 -7.50
CA LEU A 119 -2.74 -3.57 -7.90
C LEU A 119 -1.77 -2.65 -7.17
N GLN A 120 -0.76 -3.26 -6.57
CA GLN A 120 0.38 -2.57 -5.99
C GLN A 120 1.62 -2.97 -6.76
N THR A 121 2.34 -2.01 -7.31
CA THR A 121 3.62 -2.26 -7.98
C THR A 121 4.73 -1.52 -7.25
N MET A 122 5.68 -2.26 -6.70
CA MET A 122 6.90 -1.68 -6.14
C MET A 122 7.81 -1.26 -7.29
N HIS A 123 8.32 -0.03 -7.25
CA HIS A 123 9.33 0.40 -8.23
C HIS A 123 10.65 -0.26 -7.88
N ASP A 124 11.11 -1.12 -8.77
CA ASP A 124 12.41 -1.77 -8.61
C ASP A 124 13.53 -0.77 -8.93
N ALA A 125 14.70 -0.98 -8.34
CA ALA A 125 15.88 -0.20 -8.70
C ALA A 125 16.25 -0.50 -10.16
N SER A 126 16.48 0.55 -10.93
CA SER A 126 16.84 0.45 -12.34
C SER A 126 18.32 0.10 -12.53
#